data_b0f7ba00cd504c61dfff8876b4d080d1
#
_entry.id   b0f7ba00cd504c61dfff8876b4d080d1
#
_cell.length_a   1.000
_cell.length_b   1.000
_cell.length_c   1.000
_cell.angle_alpha   90.00
_cell.angle_beta   90.00
_cell.angle_gamma   90.00
#
_symmetry.space_group_name_H-M   'P 1'
#
loop_
_entity.id
_entity.type
_entity.pdbx_description
1 polymer ?
#
loop_
_entity_poly.entity_id
_entity_poly.type
_entity_poly.pdbx_seq_one_letter_code
_entity_poly.pdbx_strand_id
1 'polypeptide(L)'
;MSPRRLASSGIDTDDYSAFDRPRRRSRPRTKNRPDYSDLPIGQVTSIDRGRYTCRLDDHDLVAMKARSLGRKAVIVGDRVRLDGDTSGAEGSLARIPQVERRRTVLRRTADDTDPHERAIVANADQIFIVTALAQPEPRVGMIDRVLVAAYDAGVDPVLCLTKADLADPDELMELYGSLDVPVVTTRPGADLDPVRDMLTDRTTVLVGHSGVGKSTLMNALVPGAGRTTGHVNDATGRGRHTSTSAQALELPGGGWIIDTPGVRSFGLSHVTADRILAAFGDLEPITAQCPRGCEHLTSSPECALDRAVEHGLIRPIRLESFRSCLLYTSPSPRDL
;
A
#
# COMPACT_ATOMS: atom_id res chain seq x y z
N MET A 1 -50.34 55.53 43.55
CA MET A 1 -50.41 55.57 42.12
C MET A 1 -49.28 54.70 41.59
N SER A 2 -49.59 53.43 41.22
CA SER A 2 -48.60 52.47 40.67
C SER A 2 -48.47 52.64 39.16
N PRO A 3 -47.26 52.56 38.57
CA PRO A 3 -47.12 52.51 37.15
C PRO A 3 -47.39 51.11 36.59
N ARG A 4 -48.17 51.05 35.54
CA ARG A 4 -48.50 49.84 34.76
C ARG A 4 -47.22 49.29 34.07
N ARG A 5 -46.94 47.97 34.28
CA ARG A 5 -46.00 47.23 33.46
C ARG A 5 -46.61 46.92 32.09
N LEU A 6 -45.93 47.34 31.05
CA LEU A 6 -46.20 46.89 29.69
C LEU A 6 -45.70 45.44 29.55
N ALA A 7 -46.60 44.54 29.14
CA ALA A 7 -46.29 43.18 28.76
C ALA A 7 -45.52 43.20 27.43
N SER A 8 -44.28 42.71 27.43
CA SER A 8 -43.56 42.37 26.22
C SER A 8 -44.09 41.05 25.66
N SER A 9 -44.71 41.10 24.50
CA SER A 9 -45.04 39.92 23.71
C SER A 9 -43.73 39.33 23.19
N GLY A 10 -43.21 38.35 23.89
CA GLY A 10 -42.14 37.54 23.40
C GLY A 10 -42.65 36.65 22.28
N ILE A 11 -42.25 36.93 21.05
CA ILE A 11 -42.37 35.98 19.96
C ILE A 11 -41.34 34.91 20.25
N ASP A 12 -41.83 33.72 20.57
CA ASP A 12 -41.04 32.54 20.75
C ASP A 12 -40.56 32.08 19.36
N THR A 13 -39.29 32.36 19.03
CA THR A 13 -38.72 32.12 17.69
C THR A 13 -38.16 30.71 17.56
N ASP A 14 -38.35 29.83 18.56
CA ASP A 14 -37.72 28.49 18.58
C ASP A 14 -38.67 27.32 18.28
N ASP A 15 -39.92 27.60 17.82
CA ASP A 15 -40.84 26.52 17.41
C ASP A 15 -40.67 26.17 15.94
N TYR A 16 -39.63 25.38 15.63
CA TYR A 16 -39.42 24.75 14.32
C TYR A 16 -40.16 23.41 14.16
N SER A 17 -41.01 23.02 15.10
CA SER A 17 -41.71 21.72 15.08
C SER A 17 -42.59 21.52 13.83
N ALA A 18 -43.05 22.60 13.20
CA ALA A 18 -43.82 22.56 11.96
C ALA A 18 -42.99 22.12 10.72
N PHE A 19 -41.66 22.14 10.79
CA PHE A 19 -40.75 21.71 9.74
C PHE A 19 -40.15 20.33 9.95
N ASP A 20 -40.39 19.70 11.10
CA ASP A 20 -40.01 18.32 11.33
C ASP A 20 -40.85 17.38 10.48
N ARG A 21 -40.33 17.05 9.29
CA ARG A 21 -40.90 15.96 8.51
C ARG A 21 -40.91 14.72 9.38
N PRO A 22 -42.06 14.02 9.54
CA PRO A 22 -42.08 12.81 10.36
C PRO A 22 -41.05 11.86 9.82
N ARG A 23 -39.99 11.55 10.64
CA ARG A 23 -38.99 10.56 10.31
C ARG A 23 -39.72 9.27 10.00
N ARG A 24 -39.72 8.86 8.73
CA ARG A 24 -40.20 7.54 8.34
C ARG A 24 -39.53 6.55 9.29
N ARG A 25 -40.30 5.96 10.18
CA ARG A 25 -39.83 4.85 11.01
C ARG A 25 -39.22 3.86 10.07
N SER A 26 -37.89 3.74 10.06
CA SER A 26 -37.21 2.69 9.33
C SER A 26 -37.76 1.38 9.90
N ARG A 27 -38.38 0.55 9.07
CA ARG A 27 -38.74 -0.81 9.44
C ARG A 27 -37.51 -1.43 10.09
N PRO A 28 -37.66 -2.18 11.21
CA PRO A 28 -36.56 -2.91 11.78
C PRO A 28 -35.95 -3.73 10.64
N ARG A 29 -34.71 -3.42 10.25
CA ARG A 29 -33.99 -4.26 9.31
C ARG A 29 -33.76 -5.55 10.07
N THR A 30 -34.52 -6.59 9.72
CA THR A 30 -34.23 -7.95 10.12
C THR A 30 -32.76 -8.18 9.79
N LYS A 31 -31.96 -8.52 10.82
CA LYS A 31 -30.51 -8.78 10.69
C LYS A 31 -30.21 -10.10 9.98
N ASN A 32 -31.10 -10.64 9.18
CA ASN A 32 -30.80 -11.77 8.31
C ASN A 32 -29.86 -11.27 7.22
N ARG A 33 -28.56 -11.32 7.53
CA ARG A 33 -27.54 -11.25 6.48
C ARG A 33 -27.67 -12.54 5.69
N PRO A 34 -27.86 -12.47 4.35
CA PRO A 34 -27.80 -13.66 3.52
C PRO A 34 -26.48 -14.39 3.80
N ASP A 35 -26.54 -15.68 3.93
CA ASP A 35 -25.36 -16.52 4.00
C ASP A 35 -24.80 -16.70 2.59
N TYR A 36 -23.53 -16.42 2.43
CA TYR A 36 -22.81 -16.53 1.16
C TYR A 36 -21.70 -17.59 1.23
N SER A 37 -21.71 -18.45 2.26
CA SER A 37 -20.66 -19.45 2.50
C SER A 37 -20.50 -20.44 1.34
N ASP A 38 -21.60 -20.77 0.66
CA ASP A 38 -21.62 -21.77 -0.43
C ASP A 38 -21.22 -21.19 -1.80
N LEU A 39 -21.07 -19.87 -1.90
CA LEU A 39 -20.67 -19.25 -3.16
C LEU A 39 -19.20 -19.48 -3.46
N PRO A 40 -18.81 -19.64 -4.75
CA PRO A 40 -17.42 -19.75 -5.16
C PRO A 40 -16.61 -18.52 -4.77
N ILE A 41 -15.31 -18.73 -4.50
CA ILE A 41 -14.39 -17.66 -4.12
C ILE A 41 -13.44 -17.39 -5.30
N GLY A 42 -13.53 -16.18 -5.86
CA GLY A 42 -12.55 -15.69 -6.84
C GLY A 42 -11.61 -14.68 -6.24
N GLN A 43 -10.49 -14.45 -6.92
CA GLN A 43 -9.50 -13.41 -6.59
C GLN A 43 -9.63 -12.21 -7.53
N VAL A 44 -9.71 -11.01 -6.98
CA VAL A 44 -9.76 -9.77 -7.77
C VAL A 44 -8.39 -9.48 -8.36
N THR A 45 -8.28 -9.50 -9.69
CA THR A 45 -7.03 -9.27 -10.42
C THR A 45 -6.90 -7.86 -10.97
N SER A 46 -8.02 -7.22 -11.34
CA SER A 46 -8.01 -5.82 -11.77
C SER A 46 -9.33 -5.10 -11.48
N ILE A 47 -9.27 -3.77 -11.47
CA ILE A 47 -10.43 -2.92 -11.23
C ILE A 47 -10.43 -1.80 -12.29
N ASP A 48 -11.48 -1.74 -13.09
CA ASP A 48 -11.69 -0.65 -14.06
C ASP A 48 -13.13 -0.13 -13.98
N ARG A 49 -13.28 1.16 -13.69
CA ARG A 49 -14.56 1.89 -13.71
C ARG A 49 -15.73 1.17 -13.02
N GLY A 50 -15.43 0.49 -11.88
CA GLY A 50 -16.42 -0.24 -11.09
C GLY A 50 -16.74 -1.66 -11.61
N ARG A 51 -16.02 -2.12 -12.61
CA ARG A 51 -15.92 -3.51 -13.03
C ARG A 51 -14.71 -4.14 -12.36
N TYR A 52 -14.87 -5.36 -11.91
CA TYR A 52 -13.86 -6.14 -11.21
C TYR A 52 -13.57 -7.38 -12.05
N THR A 53 -12.35 -7.52 -12.56
CA THR A 53 -11.93 -8.80 -13.13
C THR A 53 -11.57 -9.70 -11.97
N CYS A 54 -12.10 -10.90 -11.98
CA CYS A 54 -11.84 -11.90 -10.96
C CYS A 54 -11.36 -13.19 -11.62
N ARG A 55 -10.32 -13.80 -11.06
CA ARG A 55 -9.92 -15.17 -11.40
C ARG A 55 -10.72 -16.12 -10.53
N LEU A 56 -11.42 -17.04 -11.17
CA LEU A 56 -12.09 -18.15 -10.54
C LEU A 56 -11.54 -19.43 -11.16
N ASP A 57 -10.87 -20.23 -10.35
CA ASP A 57 -10.14 -21.41 -10.80
C ASP A 57 -9.19 -21.07 -11.98
N ASP A 58 -9.49 -21.52 -13.18
CA ASP A 58 -8.67 -21.39 -14.38
C ASP A 58 -9.15 -20.31 -15.38
N HIS A 59 -10.21 -19.56 -15.06
CA HIS A 59 -10.77 -18.56 -15.98
C HIS A 59 -11.00 -17.19 -15.33
N ASP A 60 -10.99 -16.18 -16.17
CA ASP A 60 -11.32 -14.81 -15.77
C ASP A 60 -12.80 -14.51 -16.01
N LEU A 61 -13.41 -13.77 -15.10
CA LEU A 61 -14.78 -13.29 -15.23
C LEU A 61 -14.88 -11.82 -14.80
N VAL A 62 -15.93 -11.15 -15.26
CA VAL A 62 -16.22 -9.78 -14.88
C VAL A 62 -17.32 -9.77 -13.82
N ALA A 63 -17.09 -9.00 -12.75
CA ALA A 63 -18.06 -8.86 -11.68
C ALA A 63 -18.35 -7.39 -11.35
N MET A 64 -19.48 -7.16 -10.69
CA MET A 64 -19.83 -5.87 -10.07
C MET A 64 -20.04 -6.08 -8.57
N LYS A 65 -19.59 -5.13 -7.74
CA LYS A 65 -19.83 -5.22 -6.30
C LYS A 65 -21.30 -4.95 -5.95
N ALA A 66 -21.79 -5.62 -4.92
CA ALA A 66 -23.10 -5.36 -4.37
C ALA A 66 -23.22 -3.93 -3.83
N ARG A 67 -24.43 -3.35 -3.89
CA ARG A 67 -24.68 -1.98 -3.35
C ARG A 67 -24.47 -1.88 -1.84
N SER A 68 -24.56 -3.00 -1.12
CA SER A 68 -24.29 -3.10 0.31
C SER A 68 -22.81 -2.91 0.67
N LEU A 69 -21.91 -3.13 -0.27
CA LEU A 69 -20.48 -2.90 -0.10
C LEU A 69 -20.14 -1.42 -0.35
N GLY A 70 -19.33 -0.82 0.51
CA GLY A 70 -18.89 0.57 0.41
C GLY A 70 -18.13 0.86 -0.89
N ARG A 71 -17.91 2.14 -1.21
CA ARG A 71 -17.26 2.56 -2.47
C ARG A 71 -15.89 1.93 -2.70
N LYS A 72 -15.10 1.80 -1.63
CA LYS A 72 -13.71 1.30 -1.66
C LYS A 72 -13.56 -0.06 -0.97
N ALA A 73 -14.64 -0.83 -0.91
CA ALA A 73 -14.67 -2.07 -0.15
C ALA A 73 -13.84 -3.19 -0.81
N VAL A 74 -13.68 -3.14 -2.14
CA VAL A 74 -13.00 -4.18 -2.94
C VAL A 74 -11.75 -3.59 -3.57
N ILE A 75 -10.62 -4.27 -3.40
CA ILE A 75 -9.31 -3.90 -3.95
C ILE A 75 -8.66 -5.10 -4.66
N VAL A 76 -7.59 -4.86 -5.41
CA VAL A 76 -6.82 -5.94 -6.07
C VAL A 76 -6.20 -6.87 -5.01
N GLY A 77 -6.24 -8.17 -5.27
CA GLY A 77 -5.81 -9.20 -4.35
C GLY A 77 -6.90 -9.67 -3.36
N ASP A 78 -8.07 -9.02 -3.32
CA ASP A 78 -9.17 -9.49 -2.49
C ASP A 78 -9.67 -10.86 -2.96
N ARG A 79 -9.96 -11.72 -1.98
CA ARG A 79 -10.77 -12.93 -2.20
C ARG A 79 -12.22 -12.54 -1.98
N VAL A 80 -13.06 -12.82 -2.96
CA VAL A 80 -14.46 -12.39 -2.99
C VAL A 80 -15.40 -13.54 -3.28
N ARG A 81 -16.56 -13.55 -2.64
CA ARG A 81 -17.65 -14.43 -3.00
C ARG A 81 -18.29 -13.93 -4.29
N LEU A 82 -18.58 -14.86 -5.19
CA LEU A 82 -19.14 -14.59 -6.51
C LEU A 82 -20.52 -15.20 -6.63
N ASP A 83 -21.50 -14.41 -7.03
CA ASP A 83 -22.92 -14.76 -7.19
C ASP A 83 -23.34 -14.44 -8.62
N GLY A 84 -24.30 -15.20 -9.15
CA GLY A 84 -24.85 -15.02 -10.50
C GLY A 84 -24.07 -15.77 -11.57
N ASP A 85 -23.91 -15.19 -12.75
CA ASP A 85 -23.23 -15.86 -13.87
C ASP A 85 -21.71 -15.75 -13.72
N THR A 86 -21.10 -16.83 -13.29
CA THR A 86 -19.65 -16.96 -13.10
C THR A 86 -18.95 -17.68 -14.24
N SER A 87 -19.62 -17.89 -15.38
CA SER A 87 -19.07 -18.65 -16.51
C SER A 87 -17.88 -17.99 -17.22
N GLY A 88 -17.71 -16.67 -17.05
CA GLY A 88 -16.72 -15.91 -17.81
C GLY A 88 -17.03 -15.74 -19.31
N ALA A 89 -18.20 -16.19 -19.78
CA ALA A 89 -18.62 -16.03 -21.16
C ALA A 89 -18.77 -14.55 -21.54
N GLU A 90 -18.67 -14.25 -22.85
CA GLU A 90 -18.86 -12.88 -23.32
C GLU A 90 -20.24 -12.35 -22.92
N GLY A 91 -20.26 -11.19 -22.27
CA GLY A 91 -21.49 -10.57 -21.76
C GLY A 91 -21.94 -11.09 -20.39
N SER A 92 -21.33 -12.13 -19.84
CA SER A 92 -21.62 -12.60 -18.47
C SER A 92 -21.21 -11.53 -17.45
N LEU A 93 -21.96 -11.45 -16.35
CA LEU A 93 -21.68 -10.50 -15.28
C LEU A 93 -22.03 -11.10 -13.92
N ALA A 94 -21.00 -11.38 -13.15
CA ALA A 94 -21.15 -11.84 -11.78
C ALA A 94 -21.36 -10.65 -10.81
N ARG A 95 -21.67 -10.98 -9.57
CA ARG A 95 -21.84 -10.04 -8.47
C ARG A 95 -20.94 -10.41 -7.31
N ILE A 96 -20.32 -9.44 -6.66
CA ILE A 96 -19.56 -9.59 -5.43
C ILE A 96 -20.45 -9.20 -4.25
N PRO A 97 -21.08 -10.13 -3.54
CA PRO A 97 -21.88 -9.83 -2.35
C PRO A 97 -21.03 -9.65 -1.10
N GLN A 98 -19.86 -10.30 -1.02
CA GLN A 98 -19.01 -10.34 0.16
C GLN A 98 -17.52 -10.35 -0.24
N VAL A 99 -16.72 -9.67 0.57
CA VAL A 99 -15.25 -9.77 0.56
C VAL A 99 -14.84 -10.64 1.73
N GLU A 100 -13.97 -11.62 1.49
CA GLU A 100 -13.39 -12.48 2.52
C GLU A 100 -12.45 -11.70 3.43
N ARG A 101 -12.15 -12.27 4.61
CA ARG A 101 -11.20 -11.65 5.55
C ARG A 101 -9.83 -11.55 4.91
N ARG A 102 -9.29 -10.36 4.85
CA ARG A 102 -7.94 -10.11 4.37
C ARG A 102 -6.90 -10.60 5.38
N ARG A 103 -5.84 -11.24 4.90
CA ARG A 103 -4.67 -11.62 5.72
C ARG A 103 -3.75 -10.42 5.90
N THR A 104 -3.46 -9.73 4.81
CA THR A 104 -2.59 -8.56 4.76
C THR A 104 -3.25 -7.43 3.95
N VAL A 105 -2.89 -6.18 4.24
CA VAL A 105 -3.38 -5.01 3.49
C VAL A 105 -2.26 -3.99 3.37
N LEU A 106 -1.81 -3.75 2.15
CA LEU A 106 -0.91 -2.65 1.87
C LEU A 106 -1.70 -1.35 1.68
N ARG A 107 -1.25 -0.29 2.35
CA ARG A 107 -1.88 1.03 2.35
C ARG A 107 -0.92 2.08 1.81
N ARG A 108 -1.47 3.12 1.21
CA ARG A 108 -0.70 4.32 0.86
C ARG A 108 -1.50 5.56 1.22
N THR A 109 -0.82 6.65 1.47
CA THR A 109 -1.38 8.00 1.41
C THR A 109 -1.43 8.46 -0.05
N ALA A 110 -2.36 9.33 -0.39
CA ALA A 110 -2.45 9.86 -1.76
C ALA A 110 -1.29 10.81 -2.06
N ASP A 111 -0.83 11.52 -1.03
CA ASP A 111 0.31 12.44 -1.02
C ASP A 111 0.92 12.40 0.39
N ASP A 112 2.16 12.82 0.56
CA ASP A 112 2.84 12.86 1.86
C ASP A 112 2.13 13.78 2.88
N THR A 113 1.23 14.63 2.39
CA THR A 113 0.40 15.56 3.19
C THR A 113 -1.07 15.13 3.36
N ASP A 114 -1.53 14.08 2.68
CA ASP A 114 -2.92 13.60 2.79
C ASP A 114 -3.03 12.59 3.96
N PRO A 115 -3.75 12.90 5.03
CA PRO A 115 -3.94 11.99 6.16
C PRO A 115 -4.81 10.76 5.79
N HIS A 116 -5.44 10.76 4.61
CA HIS A 116 -6.34 9.70 4.20
C HIS A 116 -5.61 8.54 3.54
N GLU A 117 -5.50 7.47 4.26
CA GLU A 117 -4.96 6.23 3.74
C GLU A 117 -5.91 5.49 2.84
N ARG A 118 -5.35 4.89 1.82
CA ARG A 118 -6.08 4.03 0.88
C ARG A 118 -5.44 2.66 0.84
N ALA A 119 -6.23 1.64 1.15
CA ALA A 119 -5.85 0.27 0.85
C ALA A 119 -5.70 0.11 -0.67
N ILE A 120 -4.59 -0.45 -1.11
CA ILE A 120 -4.24 -0.60 -2.54
C ILE A 120 -4.17 -2.05 -2.98
N VAL A 121 -3.62 -2.93 -2.13
CA VAL A 121 -3.50 -4.36 -2.38
C VAL A 121 -3.84 -5.13 -1.11
N ALA A 122 -4.58 -6.24 -1.28
CA ALA A 122 -4.89 -7.19 -0.23
C ALA A 122 -4.20 -8.52 -0.45
N ASN A 123 -4.00 -9.26 0.63
CA ASN A 123 -3.54 -10.64 0.64
C ASN A 123 -2.18 -10.87 -0.06
N ALA A 124 -1.33 -9.84 -0.10
CA ALA A 124 0.05 -10.01 -0.53
C ALA A 124 0.82 -10.86 0.48
N ASP A 125 1.67 -11.75 0.00
CA ASP A 125 2.59 -12.54 0.81
C ASP A 125 3.92 -11.82 0.94
N GLN A 126 4.36 -11.15 -0.11
CA GLN A 126 5.63 -10.43 -0.13
C GLN A 126 5.59 -9.15 -0.98
N ILE A 127 6.55 -8.27 -0.75
CA ILE A 127 6.76 -7.03 -1.49
C ILE A 127 8.18 -7.00 -2.05
N PHE A 128 8.31 -6.90 -3.37
CA PHE A 128 9.59 -6.69 -4.03
C PHE A 128 9.85 -5.18 -4.14
N ILE A 129 10.85 -4.73 -3.41
CA ILE A 129 11.36 -3.36 -3.46
C ILE A 129 12.35 -3.28 -4.60
N VAL A 130 11.86 -2.91 -5.79
CA VAL A 130 12.67 -2.84 -7.01
C VAL A 130 13.44 -1.53 -7.04
N THR A 131 14.75 -1.62 -6.98
CA THR A 131 15.67 -0.48 -6.96
C THR A 131 16.75 -0.67 -8.01
N ALA A 132 17.01 0.34 -8.83
CA ALA A 132 18.14 0.33 -9.74
C ALA A 132 19.42 0.68 -8.99
N LEU A 133 20.53 0.00 -9.30
CA LEU A 133 21.86 0.31 -8.76
C LEU A 133 22.42 1.62 -9.35
N ALA A 134 21.99 1.95 -10.56
CA ALA A 134 22.29 3.23 -11.21
C ALA A 134 21.15 3.62 -12.18
N GLN A 135 21.05 4.90 -12.50
CA GLN A 135 20.14 5.46 -13.51
C GLN A 135 18.67 4.99 -13.40
N PRO A 136 17.96 5.40 -12.34
CA PRO A 136 18.32 6.39 -11.33
C PRO A 136 19.16 5.85 -10.18
N GLU A 137 19.81 6.74 -9.44
CA GLU A 137 20.49 6.41 -8.18
C GLU A 137 19.51 5.80 -7.17
N PRO A 138 19.99 4.85 -6.34
CA PRO A 138 19.22 4.26 -5.27
C PRO A 138 18.69 5.31 -4.29
N ARG A 139 17.42 5.18 -3.91
CA ARG A 139 16.79 6.06 -2.93
C ARG A 139 16.60 5.32 -1.61
N VAL A 140 17.60 5.34 -0.75
CA VAL A 140 17.62 4.65 0.55
C VAL A 140 16.36 4.97 1.37
N GLY A 141 16.00 6.24 1.53
CA GLY A 141 14.81 6.62 2.28
C GLY A 141 13.49 6.13 1.69
N MET A 142 13.43 5.78 0.38
CA MET A 142 12.28 5.11 -0.19
C MET A 142 12.27 3.64 0.18
N ILE A 143 13.42 2.97 0.11
CA ILE A 143 13.56 1.54 0.47
C ILE A 143 13.10 1.37 1.92
N ASP A 144 13.60 2.19 2.84
CA ASP A 144 13.28 2.10 4.26
C ASP A 144 11.81 2.35 4.55
N ARG A 145 11.18 3.33 3.89
CA ARG A 145 9.73 3.54 4.03
C ARG A 145 8.91 2.35 3.56
N VAL A 146 9.34 1.70 2.49
CA VAL A 146 8.66 0.48 2.01
C VAL A 146 8.87 -0.68 2.96
N LEU A 147 10.07 -0.82 3.54
CA LEU A 147 10.37 -1.83 4.57
C LEU A 147 9.45 -1.65 5.79
N VAL A 148 9.36 -0.42 6.32
CA VAL A 148 8.46 -0.11 7.44
C VAL A 148 7.01 -0.47 7.09
N ALA A 149 6.53 -0.07 5.92
CA ALA A 149 5.17 -0.36 5.49
C ALA A 149 4.91 -1.87 5.30
N ALA A 150 5.91 -2.62 4.83
CA ALA A 150 5.84 -4.07 4.67
C ALA A 150 5.72 -4.76 6.03
N TYR A 151 6.60 -4.47 6.96
CA TYR A 151 6.56 -5.04 8.32
C TYR A 151 5.27 -4.65 9.05
N ASP A 152 4.82 -3.39 8.92
CA ASP A 152 3.55 -2.95 9.50
C ASP A 152 2.35 -3.72 8.97
N ALA A 153 2.35 -4.04 7.67
CA ALA A 153 1.30 -4.82 7.02
C ALA A 153 1.41 -6.33 7.23
N GLY A 154 2.49 -6.83 7.82
CA GLY A 154 2.78 -8.27 7.93
C GLY A 154 3.08 -8.93 6.58
N VAL A 155 3.79 -8.22 5.70
CA VAL A 155 4.18 -8.66 4.35
C VAL A 155 5.70 -8.79 4.30
N ASP A 156 6.22 -9.90 3.80
CA ASP A 156 7.66 -10.17 3.74
C ASP A 156 8.35 -9.24 2.72
N PRO A 157 9.34 -8.43 3.08
CA PRO A 157 10.08 -7.62 2.12
C PRO A 157 11.18 -8.42 1.43
N VAL A 158 11.41 -8.12 0.14
CA VAL A 158 12.56 -8.59 -0.65
C VAL A 158 13.15 -7.40 -1.39
N LEU A 159 14.45 -7.21 -1.34
CA LEU A 159 15.15 -6.17 -2.07
C LEU A 159 15.60 -6.70 -3.43
N CYS A 160 15.02 -6.17 -4.51
CA CYS A 160 15.37 -6.55 -5.88
C CYS A 160 16.21 -5.43 -6.52
N LEU A 161 17.52 -5.68 -6.63
CA LEU A 161 18.50 -4.76 -7.20
C LEU A 161 18.63 -4.99 -8.70
N THR A 162 18.17 -4.03 -9.48
CA THR A 162 18.23 -4.10 -10.94
C THR A 162 19.43 -3.34 -11.49
N LYS A 163 19.74 -3.56 -12.78
CA LYS A 163 20.85 -2.91 -13.48
C LYS A 163 22.22 -3.18 -12.83
N ALA A 164 22.42 -4.41 -12.38
CA ALA A 164 23.71 -4.86 -11.84
C ALA A 164 24.84 -4.94 -12.87
N ASP A 165 24.54 -4.54 -14.12
CA ASP A 165 25.51 -4.27 -15.17
C ASP A 165 26.08 -2.86 -15.13
N LEU A 166 25.47 -1.94 -14.39
CA LEU A 166 25.87 -0.52 -14.34
C LEU A 166 26.60 -0.15 -13.03
N ALA A 167 26.37 -0.87 -11.93
CA ALA A 167 27.00 -0.59 -10.66
C ALA A 167 26.99 -1.84 -9.75
N ASP A 168 27.89 -1.84 -8.75
CA ASP A 168 28.05 -2.92 -7.79
C ASP A 168 26.97 -2.85 -6.69
N PRO A 169 26.36 -3.97 -6.29
CA PRO A 169 25.37 -4.02 -5.24
C PRO A 169 25.93 -3.93 -3.82
N ASP A 170 27.23 -4.08 -3.60
CA ASP A 170 27.86 -4.30 -2.31
C ASP A 170 27.50 -3.23 -1.27
N GLU A 171 27.45 -1.96 -1.67
CA GLU A 171 27.12 -0.88 -0.75
C GLU A 171 25.67 -1.00 -0.19
N LEU A 172 24.70 -1.36 -1.02
CA LEU A 172 23.33 -1.59 -0.57
C LEU A 172 23.18 -2.90 0.19
N MET A 173 23.90 -3.94 -0.23
CA MET A 173 23.90 -5.23 0.47
C MET A 173 24.49 -5.08 1.88
N GLU A 174 25.55 -4.30 2.05
CA GLU A 174 26.11 -3.99 3.36
C GLU A 174 25.14 -3.18 4.23
N LEU A 175 24.45 -2.18 3.62
CA LEU A 175 23.52 -1.31 4.34
C LEU A 175 22.30 -2.08 4.89
N TYR A 176 21.79 -3.06 4.15
CA TYR A 176 20.60 -3.83 4.50
C TYR A 176 20.90 -5.23 5.06
N GLY A 177 22.16 -5.66 5.07
CA GLY A 177 22.57 -6.98 5.53
C GLY A 177 22.25 -7.27 7.00
N SER A 178 22.20 -6.23 7.84
CA SER A 178 21.84 -6.34 9.27
C SER A 178 20.33 -6.57 9.51
N LEU A 179 19.48 -6.42 8.48
CA LEU A 179 18.02 -6.51 8.61
C LEU A 179 17.46 -7.87 8.21
N ASP A 180 18.31 -8.82 7.81
CA ASP A 180 17.88 -10.15 7.33
C ASP A 180 16.85 -10.08 6.17
N VAL A 181 16.95 -9.03 5.35
CA VAL A 181 16.08 -8.84 4.16
C VAL A 181 16.70 -9.62 3.00
N PRO A 182 15.96 -10.57 2.39
CA PRO A 182 16.45 -11.26 1.20
C PRO A 182 16.76 -10.27 0.07
N VAL A 183 17.91 -10.45 -0.58
CA VAL A 183 18.36 -9.62 -1.70
C VAL A 183 18.50 -10.47 -2.94
N VAL A 184 17.99 -9.99 -4.07
CA VAL A 184 18.24 -10.57 -5.39
C VAL A 184 18.71 -9.49 -6.35
N THR A 185 19.71 -9.82 -7.14
CA THR A 185 20.25 -8.91 -8.16
C THR A 185 19.83 -9.36 -9.57
N THR A 186 19.58 -8.41 -10.45
CA THR A 186 19.25 -8.71 -11.85
C THR A 186 19.78 -7.65 -12.80
N ARG A 187 19.98 -8.06 -14.05
CA ARG A 187 20.41 -7.21 -15.18
C ARG A 187 19.72 -7.68 -16.47
N PRO A 188 19.72 -6.87 -17.54
CA PRO A 188 19.21 -7.30 -18.83
C PRO A 188 19.92 -8.57 -19.32
N GLY A 189 19.15 -9.57 -19.75
CA GLY A 189 19.67 -10.84 -20.24
C GLY A 189 20.23 -11.79 -19.19
N ALA A 190 20.12 -11.47 -17.89
CA ALA A 190 20.49 -12.40 -16.82
C ALA A 190 19.46 -13.53 -16.72
N ASP A 191 19.92 -14.65 -16.14
CA ASP A 191 19.02 -15.69 -15.68
C ASP A 191 18.10 -15.15 -14.58
N LEU A 192 16.81 -15.37 -14.71
CA LEU A 192 15.78 -14.94 -13.76
C LEU A 192 15.26 -16.08 -12.88
N ASP A 193 15.84 -17.26 -12.94
CA ASP A 193 15.41 -18.39 -12.11
C ASP A 193 15.50 -18.06 -10.61
N PRO A 194 16.54 -17.40 -10.09
CA PRO A 194 16.56 -16.99 -8.68
C PRO A 194 15.39 -16.05 -8.31
N VAL A 195 14.97 -15.20 -9.25
CA VAL A 195 13.81 -14.32 -9.04
C VAL A 195 12.52 -15.14 -9.09
N ARG A 196 12.39 -16.06 -10.05
CA ARG A 196 11.22 -16.94 -10.20
C ARG A 196 11.00 -17.81 -8.96
N ASP A 197 12.08 -18.38 -8.42
CA ASP A 197 12.04 -19.21 -7.21
C ASP A 197 11.45 -18.45 -6.02
N MET A 198 11.83 -17.18 -5.86
CA MET A 198 11.27 -16.31 -4.81
C MET A 198 9.80 -15.96 -5.02
N LEU A 199 9.32 -15.98 -6.28
CA LEU A 199 7.97 -15.58 -6.64
C LEU A 199 6.97 -16.76 -6.68
N THR A 200 7.47 -17.99 -6.77
CA THR A 200 6.65 -19.20 -6.93
C THR A 200 5.68 -19.36 -5.76
N ASP A 201 4.41 -19.61 -6.09
CA ASP A 201 3.29 -19.82 -5.17
C ASP A 201 3.03 -18.65 -4.20
N ARG A 202 3.57 -17.47 -4.50
CA ARG A 202 3.40 -16.25 -3.68
C ARG A 202 2.66 -15.15 -4.45
N THR A 203 1.91 -14.35 -3.71
CA THR A 203 1.36 -13.09 -4.20
C THR A 203 2.34 -11.96 -3.90
N THR A 204 3.03 -11.49 -4.92
CA THR A 204 4.12 -10.50 -4.80
C THR A 204 3.71 -9.15 -5.33
N VAL A 205 3.88 -8.10 -4.52
CA VAL A 205 3.66 -6.71 -4.95
C VAL A 205 4.98 -6.09 -5.39
N LEU A 206 5.03 -5.53 -6.61
CA LEU A 206 6.18 -4.76 -7.08
C LEU A 206 6.05 -3.29 -6.72
N VAL A 207 7.05 -2.77 -6.05
CA VAL A 207 7.15 -1.36 -5.69
C VAL A 207 8.52 -0.84 -6.09
N GLY A 208 8.57 0.40 -6.52
CA GLY A 208 9.84 1.04 -6.87
C GLY A 208 9.61 2.27 -7.73
N HIS A 209 10.60 3.13 -7.78
CA HIS A 209 10.57 4.39 -8.50
C HIS A 209 10.39 4.22 -10.03
N SER A 210 10.05 5.29 -10.70
CA SER A 210 10.04 5.30 -12.18
C SER A 210 11.47 5.05 -12.71
N GLY A 211 11.60 4.24 -13.75
CA GLY A 211 12.88 3.97 -14.41
C GLY A 211 13.77 2.90 -13.75
N VAL A 212 13.35 2.32 -12.61
CA VAL A 212 14.14 1.25 -11.93
C VAL A 212 14.05 -0.12 -12.60
N GLY A 213 13.29 -0.29 -13.68
CA GLY A 213 13.23 -1.56 -14.41
C GLY A 213 12.05 -2.47 -14.07
N LYS A 214 11.05 -2.04 -13.27
CA LYS A 214 9.86 -2.87 -12.94
C LYS A 214 9.16 -3.45 -14.17
N SER A 215 8.83 -2.62 -15.15
CA SER A 215 8.14 -3.08 -16.36
C SER A 215 8.99 -4.06 -17.17
N THR A 216 10.30 -3.85 -17.21
CA THR A 216 11.25 -4.77 -17.87
C THR A 216 11.25 -6.12 -17.17
N LEU A 217 11.36 -6.12 -15.85
CA LEU A 217 11.31 -7.33 -15.03
C LEU A 217 9.98 -8.06 -15.21
N MET A 218 8.86 -7.35 -15.15
CA MET A 218 7.52 -7.96 -15.35
C MET A 218 7.38 -8.61 -16.71
N ASN A 219 7.79 -7.93 -17.78
CA ASN A 219 7.71 -8.48 -19.14
C ASN A 219 8.59 -9.72 -19.33
N ALA A 220 9.71 -9.81 -18.59
CA ALA A 220 10.58 -10.98 -18.61
C ALA A 220 10.04 -12.16 -17.80
N LEU A 221 9.28 -11.88 -16.75
CA LEU A 221 8.67 -12.89 -15.88
C LEU A 221 7.33 -13.40 -16.42
N VAL A 222 6.52 -12.52 -17.03
CA VAL A 222 5.20 -12.84 -17.57
C VAL A 222 5.19 -12.57 -19.07
N PRO A 223 5.43 -13.57 -19.93
CA PRO A 223 5.34 -13.42 -21.36
C PRO A 223 3.95 -12.92 -21.77
N GLY A 224 3.89 -11.87 -22.58
CA GLY A 224 2.61 -11.28 -23.02
C GLY A 224 2.00 -10.24 -22.07
N ALA A 225 2.65 -9.90 -20.97
CA ALA A 225 2.19 -8.83 -20.06
C ALA A 225 2.01 -7.45 -20.76
N GLY A 226 2.67 -7.24 -21.90
CA GLY A 226 2.46 -6.07 -22.78
C GLY A 226 2.74 -4.71 -22.11
N ARG A 227 3.51 -4.68 -21.03
CA ARG A 227 3.84 -3.44 -20.32
C ARG A 227 4.76 -2.57 -21.14
N THR A 228 4.41 -1.31 -21.32
CA THR A 228 5.23 -0.35 -22.07
C THR A 228 6.52 -0.10 -21.32
N THR A 229 7.63 -0.56 -21.88
CA THR A 229 8.99 -0.22 -21.44
C THR A 229 9.43 1.00 -22.24
N GLY A 230 9.52 2.16 -21.62
CA GLY A 230 9.94 3.39 -22.30
C GLY A 230 10.39 4.45 -21.32
N HIS A 231 11.44 5.18 -21.70
CA HIS A 231 11.77 6.45 -21.10
C HIS A 231 10.54 7.37 -21.19
N VAL A 232 10.20 8.00 -20.10
CA VAL A 232 9.20 9.08 -20.09
C VAL A 232 9.77 10.20 -20.96
N ASN A 233 9.33 10.27 -22.22
CA ASN A 233 9.55 11.45 -23.02
C ASN A 233 8.60 12.54 -22.50
N ASP A 234 9.14 13.49 -21.78
CA ASP A 234 8.46 14.68 -21.23
C ASP A 234 7.89 15.63 -22.31
N ALA A 235 7.92 15.26 -23.58
CA ALA A 235 7.69 16.20 -24.69
C ALA A 235 6.27 16.15 -25.32
N THR A 236 5.41 15.17 -25.04
CA THR A 236 4.06 15.17 -25.61
C THR A 236 3.03 14.61 -24.64
N GLY A 237 2.27 15.47 -23.99
CA GLY A 237 1.20 15.17 -23.03
C GLY A 237 -0.03 14.46 -23.62
N ARG A 238 0.13 13.52 -24.54
CA ARG A 238 -0.91 12.64 -25.06
C ARG A 238 -0.39 11.21 -25.13
N GLY A 239 -0.35 10.55 -23.99
CA GLY A 239 -0.06 9.13 -23.87
C GLY A 239 -1.30 8.35 -23.51
N ARG A 240 -1.65 7.39 -24.35
CA ARG A 240 -2.58 6.29 -24.16
C ARG A 240 -2.71 5.88 -22.68
N HIS A 241 -3.94 5.64 -22.27
CA HIS A 241 -4.38 5.15 -20.95
C HIS A 241 -3.39 4.18 -20.28
N THR A 242 -2.45 4.71 -19.52
CA THR A 242 -1.74 3.95 -18.51
C THR A 242 -2.73 3.71 -17.39
N SER A 243 -3.07 2.44 -17.16
CA SER A 243 -3.93 2.03 -16.06
C SER A 243 -3.37 2.62 -14.76
N THR A 244 -4.13 3.50 -14.11
CA THR A 244 -3.75 4.10 -12.83
C THR A 244 -4.07 3.19 -11.64
N SER A 245 -4.62 1.99 -11.91
CA SER A 245 -5.03 1.00 -10.93
C SER A 245 -4.03 -0.17 -10.89
N ALA A 246 -3.88 -0.78 -9.72
CA ALA A 246 -3.12 -2.01 -9.54
C ALA A 246 -3.69 -3.13 -10.43
N GLN A 247 -2.81 -4.01 -10.90
CA GLN A 247 -3.17 -5.17 -11.70
C GLN A 247 -2.34 -6.36 -11.27
N ALA A 248 -3.02 -7.49 -11.01
CA ALA A 248 -2.39 -8.77 -10.74
C ALA A 248 -2.25 -9.57 -12.04
N LEU A 249 -1.09 -10.16 -12.25
CA LEU A 249 -0.76 -11.06 -13.35
C LEU A 249 -0.33 -12.40 -12.76
N GLU A 250 -0.83 -13.48 -13.32
CA GLU A 250 -0.43 -14.84 -12.94
C GLU A 250 0.92 -15.17 -13.53
N LEU A 251 1.77 -15.81 -12.74
CA LEU A 251 3.10 -16.27 -13.17
C LEU A 251 3.00 -17.66 -13.77
N PRO A 252 3.77 -17.96 -14.86
CA PRO A 252 3.77 -19.28 -15.48
C PRO A 252 4.14 -20.43 -14.55
N GLY A 253 4.93 -20.15 -13.51
CA GLY A 253 5.36 -21.12 -12.49
C GLY A 253 4.46 -21.19 -11.25
N GLY A 254 3.29 -20.55 -11.28
CA GLY A 254 2.43 -20.37 -10.11
C GLY A 254 2.75 -19.09 -9.33
N GLY A 255 1.75 -18.58 -8.60
CA GLY A 255 1.84 -17.32 -7.89
C GLY A 255 1.38 -16.10 -8.71
N TRP A 256 1.43 -14.93 -8.08
CA TRP A 256 0.89 -13.69 -8.64
C TRP A 256 1.88 -12.54 -8.48
N ILE A 257 1.99 -11.72 -9.50
CA ILE A 257 2.72 -10.46 -9.44
C ILE A 257 1.76 -9.29 -9.60
N ILE A 258 1.79 -8.35 -8.65
CA ILE A 258 0.90 -7.19 -8.64
C ILE A 258 1.73 -5.94 -8.89
N ASP A 259 1.47 -5.29 -10.03
CA ASP A 259 2.04 -3.96 -10.28
C ASP A 259 1.15 -2.89 -9.68
N THR A 260 1.77 -1.93 -9.04
CA THR A 260 1.11 -0.78 -8.41
C THR A 260 1.56 0.53 -9.09
N PRO A 261 1.00 0.87 -10.27
CA PRO A 261 1.42 2.05 -11.01
C PRO A 261 1.22 3.33 -10.16
N GLY A 262 2.22 4.22 -10.17
CA GLY A 262 2.12 5.49 -9.47
C GLY A 262 2.27 5.43 -7.96
N VAL A 263 2.57 4.27 -7.36
CA VAL A 263 2.98 4.18 -5.96
C VAL A 263 4.44 4.61 -5.87
N ARG A 264 4.63 5.88 -5.53
CA ARG A 264 5.96 6.50 -5.38
C ARG A 264 6.40 6.59 -3.92
N SER A 265 5.45 6.54 -3.01
CA SER A 265 5.70 6.56 -1.56
C SER A 265 4.62 5.76 -0.83
N PHE A 266 5.01 5.19 0.28
CA PHE A 266 4.09 4.68 1.29
C PHE A 266 4.01 5.72 2.39
N GLY A 267 2.79 6.17 2.71
CA GLY A 267 2.58 7.01 3.88
C GLY A 267 2.72 6.17 5.13
N LEU A 268 3.40 6.72 6.11
CA LEU A 268 3.61 6.10 7.42
C LEU A 268 2.78 6.77 8.52
N SER A 269 1.82 7.62 8.16
CA SER A 269 1.04 8.41 9.12
C SER A 269 0.27 7.57 10.15
N HIS A 270 -0.01 6.30 9.82
CA HIS A 270 -0.69 5.34 10.70
C HIS A 270 0.28 4.49 11.53
N VAL A 271 1.57 4.52 11.21
CA VAL A 271 2.58 3.69 11.88
C VAL A 271 3.09 4.42 13.10
N THR A 272 3.07 3.79 14.26
CA THR A 272 3.61 4.39 15.49
C THR A 272 5.15 4.39 15.48
N ALA A 273 5.78 5.28 16.24
CA ALA A 273 7.23 5.36 16.36
C ALA A 273 7.86 4.02 16.79
N ASP A 274 7.20 3.29 17.70
CA ASP A 274 7.67 1.96 18.16
C ASP A 274 7.67 0.93 17.02
N ARG A 275 6.68 0.97 16.14
CA ARG A 275 6.61 0.07 14.97
C ARG A 275 7.63 0.44 13.89
N ILE A 276 7.94 1.72 13.76
CA ILE A 276 9.05 2.15 12.90
C ILE A 276 10.36 1.65 13.47
N LEU A 277 10.60 1.83 14.78
CA LEU A 277 11.82 1.34 15.42
C LEU A 277 11.98 -0.17 15.26
N ALA A 278 10.91 -0.94 15.43
CA ALA A 278 10.92 -2.39 15.21
C ALA A 278 11.32 -2.79 13.77
N ALA A 279 11.02 -1.95 12.77
CA ALA A 279 11.47 -2.15 11.38
C ALA A 279 12.96 -1.81 11.18
N PHE A 280 13.57 -1.11 12.16
CA PHE A 280 15.01 -0.83 12.23
C PHE A 280 15.63 -1.64 13.35
N GLY A 281 15.49 -2.98 13.29
CA GLY A 281 15.92 -3.91 14.34
C GLY A 281 17.41 -3.84 14.71
N ASP A 282 18.23 -3.30 13.82
CA ASP A 282 19.63 -2.98 14.08
C ASP A 282 19.82 -1.78 15.03
N LEU A 283 18.88 -0.86 15.08
CA LEU A 283 18.91 0.33 15.94
C LEU A 283 18.24 0.09 17.30
N GLU A 284 17.28 -0.80 17.38
CA GLU A 284 16.48 -1.05 18.58
C GLU A 284 17.32 -1.35 19.84
N PRO A 285 18.37 -2.21 19.82
CA PRO A 285 19.21 -2.47 20.98
C PRO A 285 19.97 -1.24 21.50
N ILE A 286 20.29 -0.31 20.58
CA ILE A 286 21.02 0.93 20.92
C ILE A 286 20.10 1.89 21.66
N THR A 287 18.82 1.94 21.28
CA THR A 287 17.82 2.84 21.88
C THR A 287 17.57 2.52 23.35
N ALA A 288 17.84 1.31 23.80
CA ALA A 288 17.77 0.95 25.22
C ALA A 288 18.70 1.80 26.12
N GLN A 289 19.71 2.45 25.54
CA GLN A 289 20.66 3.33 26.23
C GLN A 289 20.24 4.81 26.17
N CYS A 290 19.09 5.13 25.53
CA CYS A 290 18.59 6.50 25.49
C CYS A 290 18.00 6.95 26.82
N PRO A 291 18.03 8.26 27.13
CA PRO A 291 17.30 8.80 28.27
C PRO A 291 15.79 8.56 28.14
N ARG A 292 15.10 8.53 29.28
CA ARG A 292 13.64 8.35 29.28
C ARG A 292 12.94 9.46 28.51
N GLY A 293 12.00 9.09 27.63
CA GLY A 293 11.26 10.03 26.80
C GLY A 293 12.03 10.56 25.60
N CYS A 294 13.12 9.89 25.20
CA CYS A 294 13.83 10.23 23.98
C CYS A 294 12.96 9.90 22.75
N GLU A 295 12.70 10.89 21.92
CA GLU A 295 11.93 10.73 20.68
C GLU A 295 12.83 10.34 19.48
N HIS A 296 14.14 10.20 19.70
CA HIS A 296 15.16 9.86 18.71
C HIS A 296 15.28 10.84 17.52
N LEU A 297 14.67 12.01 17.62
CA LEU A 297 14.77 13.07 16.63
C LEU A 297 16.13 13.79 16.72
N THR A 298 16.47 14.58 15.71
CA THR A 298 17.71 15.38 15.71
C THR A 298 17.78 16.38 16.88
N SER A 299 16.60 16.79 17.40
CA SER A 299 16.47 17.68 18.55
C SER A 299 16.55 16.97 19.89
N SER A 300 16.57 15.62 19.93
CA SER A 300 16.60 14.85 21.17
C SER A 300 17.98 14.93 21.82
N PRO A 301 18.14 15.53 23.02
CA PRO A 301 19.44 15.63 23.66
C PRO A 301 19.92 14.23 24.13
N GLU A 302 21.22 14.02 24.07
CA GLU A 302 21.88 12.80 24.55
C GLU A 302 21.34 11.49 23.97
N CYS A 303 20.83 11.54 22.72
CA CYS A 303 20.33 10.35 22.04
C CYS A 303 21.49 9.33 21.84
N ALA A 304 21.25 8.07 22.24
CA ALA A 304 22.25 7.02 22.09
C ALA A 304 22.57 6.71 20.62
N LEU A 305 21.64 6.94 19.71
CA LEU A 305 21.86 6.75 18.28
C LEU A 305 22.87 7.74 17.70
N ASP A 306 22.90 8.99 18.18
CA ASP A 306 23.92 9.97 17.76
C ASP A 306 25.31 9.54 18.22
N ARG A 307 25.43 9.12 19.48
CA ARG A 307 26.70 8.56 20.01
C ARG A 307 27.14 7.31 19.24
N ALA A 308 26.19 6.46 18.83
CA ALA A 308 26.50 5.27 18.04
C ALA A 308 27.07 5.63 16.65
N VAL A 309 26.59 6.72 16.03
CA VAL A 309 27.17 7.25 14.77
C VAL A 309 28.58 7.79 15.04
N GLU A 310 28.78 8.58 16.11
CA GLU A 310 30.10 9.14 16.47
C GLU A 310 31.15 8.06 16.72
N HIS A 311 30.72 6.92 17.27
CA HIS A 311 31.60 5.76 17.53
C HIS A 311 31.69 4.79 16.35
N GLY A 312 31.05 5.07 15.21
CA GLY A 312 31.08 4.22 14.02
C GLY A 312 30.32 2.90 14.16
N LEU A 313 29.41 2.77 15.14
CA LEU A 313 28.60 1.57 15.37
C LEU A 313 27.43 1.47 14.36
N ILE A 314 26.93 2.60 13.89
CA ILE A 314 25.92 2.69 12.84
C ILE A 314 26.35 3.73 11.79
N ARG A 315 25.95 3.53 10.55
CA ARG A 315 26.22 4.48 9.46
C ARG A 315 25.33 5.71 9.59
N PRO A 316 25.83 6.94 9.33
CA PRO A 316 25.04 8.17 9.40
C PRO A 316 23.75 8.09 8.56
N ILE A 317 23.84 7.56 7.32
CA ILE A 317 22.72 7.40 6.41
C ILE A 317 21.60 6.53 7.00
N ARG A 318 21.95 5.56 7.86
CA ARG A 318 20.98 4.68 8.51
C ARG A 318 20.17 5.42 9.56
N LEU A 319 20.82 6.24 10.38
CA LEU A 319 20.14 7.09 11.35
C LEU A 319 19.29 8.18 10.69
N GLU A 320 19.80 8.78 9.62
CA GLU A 320 19.06 9.78 8.82
C GLU A 320 17.78 9.19 8.24
N SER A 321 17.86 7.97 7.72
CA SER A 321 16.72 7.24 7.16
C SER A 321 15.66 6.92 8.21
N PHE A 322 16.07 6.44 9.38
CA PHE A 322 15.17 6.19 10.51
C PHE A 322 14.44 7.47 10.94
N ARG A 323 15.18 8.56 11.13
CA ARG A 323 14.62 9.88 11.48
C ARG A 323 13.67 10.40 10.42
N SER A 324 14.01 10.20 9.15
CA SER A 324 13.11 10.54 8.04
C SER A 324 11.79 9.78 8.15
N CYS A 325 11.80 8.49 8.48
CA CYS A 325 10.57 7.73 8.70
C CYS A 325 9.75 8.27 9.87
N LEU A 326 10.40 8.64 10.98
CA LEU A 326 9.70 9.21 12.15
C LEU A 326 8.99 10.55 11.81
N LEU A 327 9.60 11.40 10.99
CA LEU A 327 9.01 12.69 10.60
C LEU A 327 7.72 12.52 9.77
N TYR A 328 7.53 11.41 9.07
CA TYR A 328 6.31 11.12 8.32
C TYR A 328 5.14 10.62 9.17
N THR A 329 5.36 10.33 10.46
CA THR A 329 4.33 9.90 11.40
C THR A 329 3.83 11.02 12.30
N SER A 330 4.62 12.07 12.47
CA SER A 330 4.21 13.24 13.27
C SER A 330 3.29 14.13 12.44
N PRO A 331 2.21 14.68 13.02
CA PRO A 331 1.44 15.73 12.36
C PRO A 331 2.38 16.87 12.00
N SER A 332 2.26 17.35 10.77
CA SER A 332 3.08 18.47 10.29
C SER A 332 3.00 19.65 11.27
N PRO A 333 4.11 20.36 11.58
CA PRO A 333 4.06 21.58 12.40
C PRO A 333 3.15 22.68 11.84
N ARG A 334 2.54 22.47 10.66
CA ARG A 334 1.57 23.38 10.04
C ARG A 334 0.12 23.03 10.40
N ASP A 335 -0.12 21.90 11.11
CA ASP A 335 -1.45 21.42 11.51
C ASP A 335 -1.73 21.70 13.00
N LEU A 336 -0.82 22.38 13.71
CA LEU A 336 -0.95 22.98 15.03
C LEU A 336 -1.02 24.51 14.89
#